data_7ae8f1fd5c222a348e36bbf3d1f0fce7
#
_entry.id   7ae8f1fd5c222a348e36bbf3d1f0fce7
#
_cell.length_a   1.000
_cell.length_b   1.000
_cell.length_c   1.000
_cell.angle_alpha   90.00
_cell.angle_beta   90.00
_cell.angle_gamma   90.00
#
_symmetry.space_group_name_H-M   'P 1'
#
loop_
_entity.id
_entity.type
_entity.pdbx_description
1 polymer ?
#
loop_
_entity_poly.entity_id
_entity_poly.type
_entity_poly.pdbx_seq_one_letter_code
_entity_poly.pdbx_strand_id
1 'polypeptide(L)'
;FDSESAIDPDFLERSGCDLERLMYIQATSVEFVLETIEELLGATDEQLVFIWDSLALTPAISDIEGDFNPQSSMAVKARILAKGMSKLTIPIADQQATFLVLNQLKTNIPSGPMARQIAMVTPYTTPGGKAMHYAYSLRIWLTGRKSKSSFVTDEKGFRIGSEVRCKLEKSRFGTAGRHCNFKI
;
A
#
# COMPACT_ATOMS: atom_id res chain seq x y z
N PHE A 1 -2.93 0.83 10.79
CA PHE A 1 -4.21 1.28 10.24
C PHE A 1 -4.76 0.18 9.36
N ASP A 2 -5.88 -0.41 9.76
CA ASP A 2 -6.55 -1.50 9.05
C ASP A 2 -7.86 -0.99 8.43
N SER A 3 -8.01 -1.08 7.11
CA SER A 3 -9.23 -0.74 6.37
C SER A 3 -10.06 -1.96 5.98
N GLU A 4 -9.54 -3.17 6.19
CA GLU A 4 -10.19 -4.42 5.79
C GLU A 4 -10.84 -5.14 6.98
N SER A 5 -10.52 -4.72 8.22
CA SER A 5 -10.97 -5.37 9.47
C SER A 5 -10.62 -6.87 9.50
N ALA A 6 -9.46 -7.22 8.95
CA ALA A 6 -9.04 -8.60 8.72
C ALA A 6 -7.83 -9.01 9.58
N ILE A 7 -7.37 -8.15 10.47
CA ILE A 7 -6.23 -8.45 11.35
C ILE A 7 -6.65 -9.47 12.41
N ASP A 8 -5.90 -10.57 12.45
CA ASP A 8 -6.01 -11.62 13.48
C ASP A 8 -4.84 -11.45 14.49
N PRO A 9 -5.12 -11.06 15.75
CA PRO A 9 -4.10 -10.88 16.77
C PRO A 9 -3.27 -12.15 17.02
N ASP A 10 -3.89 -13.31 17.03
CA ASP A 10 -3.19 -14.59 17.25
C ASP A 10 -2.22 -14.89 16.11
N PHE A 11 -2.56 -14.51 14.89
CA PHE A 11 -1.66 -14.63 13.74
C PHE A 11 -0.49 -13.67 13.84
N LEU A 12 -0.71 -12.43 14.27
CA LEU A 12 0.34 -11.44 14.46
C LEU A 12 1.34 -11.87 15.52
N GLU A 13 0.85 -12.35 16.68
CA GLU A 13 1.70 -12.85 17.76
C GLU A 13 2.55 -14.04 17.31
N ARG A 14 1.93 -15.04 16.66
CA ARG A 14 2.64 -16.20 16.07
C ARG A 14 3.66 -15.78 15.00
N SER A 15 3.45 -14.68 14.33
CA SER A 15 4.38 -14.10 13.35
C SER A 15 5.52 -13.29 13.99
N GLY A 16 5.54 -13.20 15.34
CA GLY A 16 6.58 -12.52 16.11
C GLY A 16 6.31 -11.03 16.37
N CYS A 17 5.07 -10.57 16.16
CA CYS A 17 4.67 -9.22 16.51
C CYS A 17 4.44 -9.11 18.02
N ASP A 18 5.02 -8.08 18.64
CA ASP A 18 4.77 -7.73 20.05
C ASP A 18 3.48 -6.89 20.11
N LEU A 19 2.40 -7.49 20.58
CA LEU A 19 1.09 -6.85 20.64
C LEU A 19 1.01 -5.73 21.69
N GLU A 20 1.85 -5.73 22.71
CA GLU A 20 1.90 -4.65 23.71
C GLU A 20 2.46 -3.35 23.10
N ARG A 21 3.27 -3.47 22.06
CA ARG A 21 3.83 -2.35 21.30
C ARG A 21 3.05 -2.02 20.03
N LEU A 22 1.94 -2.71 19.79
CA LEU A 22 1.11 -2.51 18.62
C LEU A 22 -0.10 -1.66 18.95
N MET A 23 -0.22 -0.50 18.32
CA MET A 23 -1.44 0.29 18.32
C MET A 23 -2.28 -0.09 17.09
N TYR A 24 -3.42 -0.75 17.32
CA TYR A 24 -4.38 -1.07 16.27
C TYR A 24 -5.38 0.07 16.10
N ILE A 25 -5.52 0.57 14.87
CA ILE A 25 -6.44 1.66 14.54
C ILE A 25 -7.21 1.27 13.27
N GLN A 26 -8.53 1.33 13.33
CA GLN A 26 -9.36 1.11 12.15
C GLN A 26 -9.30 2.33 11.23
N ALA A 27 -8.93 2.13 9.98
CA ALA A 27 -8.81 3.19 8.97
C ALA A 27 -10.19 3.51 8.37
N THR A 28 -10.94 4.41 9.01
CA THR A 28 -12.30 4.78 8.59
C THR A 28 -12.31 5.65 7.34
N SER A 29 -11.33 6.56 7.19
CA SER A 29 -11.17 7.40 5.99
C SER A 29 -9.70 7.74 5.75
N VAL A 30 -9.39 8.21 4.54
CA VAL A 30 -8.03 8.66 4.19
C VAL A 30 -7.63 9.87 5.04
N GLU A 31 -8.56 10.80 5.26
CA GLU A 31 -8.37 11.98 6.08
C GLU A 31 -8.02 11.58 7.52
N PHE A 32 -8.81 10.69 8.11
CA PHE A 32 -8.59 10.18 9.46
C PHE A 32 -7.19 9.57 9.63
N VAL A 33 -6.75 8.72 8.69
CA VAL A 33 -5.42 8.10 8.75
C VAL A 33 -4.32 9.16 8.73
N LEU A 34 -4.42 10.15 7.83
CA LEU A 34 -3.41 11.19 7.69
C LEU A 34 -3.34 12.12 8.90
N GLU A 35 -4.50 12.49 9.46
CA GLU A 35 -4.63 13.32 10.67
C GLU A 35 -4.08 12.57 11.89
N THR A 36 -4.43 11.31 12.07
CA THR A 36 -3.92 10.50 13.19
C THR A 36 -2.40 10.32 13.12
N ILE A 37 -1.83 10.11 11.91
CA ILE A 37 -0.36 10.05 11.76
C ILE A 37 0.28 11.38 12.19
N GLU A 38 -0.29 12.51 11.78
CA GLU A 38 0.20 13.83 12.17
C GLU A 38 0.15 14.04 13.69
N GLU A 39 -0.97 13.69 14.32
CA GLU A 39 -1.14 13.78 15.78
C GLU A 39 -0.13 12.90 16.54
N LEU A 40 0.07 11.65 16.10
CA LEU A 40 1.02 10.74 16.72
C LEU A 40 2.46 11.23 16.58
N LEU A 41 2.84 11.77 15.42
CA LEU A 41 4.17 12.38 15.21
C LEU A 41 4.39 13.61 16.12
N GLY A 42 3.34 14.34 16.49
CA GLY A 42 3.42 15.46 17.43
C GLY A 42 3.33 15.07 18.91
N ALA A 43 2.90 13.85 19.21
CA ALA A 43 2.62 13.42 20.59
C ALA A 43 3.79 12.72 21.29
N THR A 44 4.79 12.25 20.57
CA THR A 44 5.93 11.52 21.11
C THR A 44 7.19 11.75 20.28
N ASP A 45 8.34 11.65 20.95
CA ASP A 45 9.67 11.66 20.30
C ASP A 45 10.17 10.24 19.98
N GLU A 46 9.37 9.21 20.25
CA GLU A 46 9.75 7.82 19.97
C GLU A 46 9.75 7.54 18.47
N GLN A 47 10.58 6.59 18.04
CA GLN A 47 10.61 6.13 16.68
C GLN A 47 9.34 5.31 16.37
N LEU A 48 8.54 5.78 15.40
CA LEU A 48 7.27 5.17 15.02
C LEU A 48 7.38 4.44 13.69
N VAL A 49 6.64 3.34 13.58
CA VAL A 49 6.39 2.63 12.33
C VAL A 49 4.89 2.64 12.06
N PHE A 50 4.50 3.37 11.03
CA PHE A 50 3.12 3.39 10.55
C PHE A 50 2.92 2.35 9.44
N ILE A 51 1.91 1.51 9.57
CA ILE A 51 1.50 0.55 8.55
C ILE A 51 0.05 0.82 8.19
N TRP A 52 -0.23 1.03 6.89
CA TRP A 52 -1.57 1.28 6.38
C TRP A 52 -1.99 0.15 5.43
N ASP A 53 -2.90 -0.71 5.87
CA ASP A 53 -3.47 -1.83 5.12
C ASP A 53 -4.97 -1.64 4.93
N SER A 54 -5.45 -1.22 3.79
CA SER A 54 -4.74 -0.78 2.61
C SER A 54 -5.26 0.57 2.13
N LEU A 55 -4.41 1.36 1.50
CA LEU A 55 -4.81 2.62 0.89
C LEU A 55 -5.91 2.42 -0.17
N ALA A 56 -5.87 1.30 -0.90
CA ALA A 56 -6.84 1.01 -1.95
C ALA A 56 -8.28 0.99 -1.45
N LEU A 57 -8.53 0.40 -0.29
CA LEU A 57 -9.86 0.19 0.29
C LEU A 57 -10.29 1.30 1.25
N THR A 58 -9.38 2.10 1.77
CA THR A 58 -9.76 3.23 2.62
C THR A 58 -10.48 4.30 1.80
N PRO A 59 -11.75 4.63 2.11
CA PRO A 59 -12.51 5.66 1.39
C PRO A 59 -12.04 7.07 1.78
N ALA A 60 -12.36 8.10 0.98
CA ALA A 60 -12.37 9.47 1.45
C ALA A 60 -13.70 9.78 2.18
N ILE A 61 -13.73 10.80 3.04
CA ILE A 61 -14.99 11.21 3.72
C ILE A 61 -16.08 11.50 2.69
N SER A 62 -15.73 12.17 1.60
CA SER A 62 -16.68 12.45 0.51
C SER A 62 -17.24 11.19 -0.16
N ASP A 63 -16.52 10.05 -0.11
CA ASP A 63 -17.01 8.78 -0.64
C ASP A 63 -17.98 8.10 0.33
N ILE A 64 -17.83 8.36 1.63
CA ILE A 64 -18.71 7.83 2.69
C ILE A 64 -20.04 8.60 2.72
N GLU A 65 -19.99 9.93 2.58
CA GLU A 65 -21.15 10.83 2.67
C GLU A 65 -21.89 10.96 1.33
N GLY A 66 -21.28 10.58 0.22
CA GLY A 66 -21.82 10.71 -1.11
C GLY A 66 -22.68 9.52 -1.56
N ASP A 67 -23.41 9.72 -2.65
CA ASP A 67 -24.13 8.65 -3.34
C ASP A 67 -23.14 7.65 -3.99
N PHE A 68 -23.60 6.41 -4.23
CA PHE A 68 -22.81 5.37 -4.94
C PHE A 68 -22.55 5.71 -6.41
N ASN A 69 -22.24 6.97 -6.72
CA ASN A 69 -21.89 7.43 -8.06
C ASN A 69 -20.36 7.50 -8.21
N PRO A 70 -19.74 6.59 -8.99
CA PRO A 70 -18.29 6.50 -9.09
C PRO A 70 -17.61 7.69 -9.79
N GLN A 71 -18.36 8.57 -10.45
CA GLN A 71 -17.79 9.68 -11.23
C GLN A 71 -17.39 10.90 -10.38
N SER A 72 -17.95 11.08 -9.18
CA SER A 72 -17.75 12.28 -8.38
C SER A 72 -16.49 12.26 -7.49
N SER A 73 -15.96 11.09 -7.14
CA SER A 73 -14.98 10.92 -6.06
C SER A 73 -13.53 10.65 -6.48
N MET A 74 -13.28 10.17 -7.70
CA MET A 74 -11.95 9.70 -8.12
C MET A 74 -10.82 10.72 -7.97
N ALA A 75 -11.10 12.01 -8.17
CA ALA A 75 -10.09 13.06 -8.07
C ALA A 75 -9.91 13.59 -6.63
N VAL A 76 -10.91 13.41 -5.76
CA VAL A 76 -10.90 13.93 -4.38
C VAL A 76 -9.87 13.20 -3.55
N LYS A 77 -9.93 11.88 -3.49
CA LYS A 77 -8.96 11.03 -2.79
C LYS A 77 -7.51 11.32 -3.19
N ALA A 78 -7.25 11.47 -4.49
CA ALA A 78 -5.89 11.77 -4.97
C ALA A 78 -5.40 13.15 -4.50
N ARG A 79 -6.27 14.16 -4.41
CA ARG A 79 -5.94 15.50 -3.89
C ARG A 79 -5.67 15.48 -2.39
N ILE A 80 -6.47 14.75 -1.60
CA ILE A 80 -6.28 14.58 -0.16
C ILE A 80 -4.93 13.92 0.11
N LEU A 81 -4.63 12.82 -0.59
CA LEU A 81 -3.34 12.13 -0.48
C LEU A 81 -2.16 13.04 -0.87
N ALA A 82 -2.29 13.83 -1.93
CA ALA A 82 -1.26 14.78 -2.35
C ALA A 82 -0.96 15.80 -1.24
N LYS A 83 -2.00 16.39 -0.65
CA LYS A 83 -1.89 17.35 0.46
C LYS A 83 -1.30 16.69 1.70
N GLY A 84 -1.79 15.51 2.09
CA GLY A 84 -1.31 14.78 3.26
C GLY A 84 0.16 14.38 3.14
N MET A 85 0.57 13.80 2.01
CA MET A 85 1.97 13.44 1.79
C MET A 85 2.89 14.66 1.82
N SER A 86 2.46 15.78 1.23
CA SER A 86 3.23 17.02 1.31
C SER A 86 3.40 17.54 2.74
N LYS A 87 2.36 17.40 3.57
CA LYS A 87 2.36 17.85 4.96
C LYS A 87 3.19 16.93 5.87
N LEU A 88 3.11 15.60 5.66
CA LEU A 88 3.74 14.61 6.52
C LEU A 88 5.21 14.31 6.18
N THR A 89 5.70 14.69 5.02
CA THR A 89 7.06 14.34 4.57
C THR A 89 8.14 14.82 5.54
N ILE A 90 8.08 16.08 6.00
CA ILE A 90 9.07 16.65 6.93
C ILE A 90 8.92 16.04 8.33
N PRO A 91 7.74 16.01 8.96
CA PRO A 91 7.59 15.38 10.28
C PRO A 91 8.04 13.92 10.34
N ILE A 92 7.72 13.12 9.30
CA ILE A 92 8.18 11.72 9.20
C ILE A 92 9.71 11.64 9.15
N ALA A 93 10.36 12.54 8.41
CA ALA A 93 11.81 12.56 8.27
C ALA A 93 12.50 13.02 9.58
N ASP A 94 12.00 14.06 10.20
CA ASP A 94 12.57 14.63 11.44
C ASP A 94 12.51 13.63 12.60
N GLN A 95 11.42 12.88 12.71
CA GLN A 95 11.26 11.85 13.72
C GLN A 95 11.85 10.49 13.31
N GLN A 96 12.45 10.39 12.12
CA GLN A 96 12.96 9.13 11.57
C GLN A 96 11.91 8.01 11.55
N ALA A 97 10.64 8.38 11.42
CA ALA A 97 9.54 7.43 11.35
C ALA A 97 9.51 6.68 10.01
N THR A 98 9.01 5.46 10.03
CA THR A 98 8.80 4.68 8.82
C THR A 98 7.32 4.62 8.49
N PHE A 99 6.94 4.95 7.26
CA PHE A 99 5.57 4.86 6.79
C PHE A 99 5.44 3.84 5.66
N LEU A 100 4.83 2.69 5.96
CA LEU A 100 4.53 1.60 5.06
C LEU A 100 3.08 1.73 4.58
N VAL A 101 2.87 1.80 3.27
CA VAL A 101 1.55 1.86 2.66
C VAL A 101 1.35 0.65 1.76
N LEU A 102 0.45 -0.24 2.14
CA LEU A 102 0.02 -1.35 1.30
C LEU A 102 -1.00 -0.83 0.28
N ASN A 103 -0.88 -1.34 -0.96
CA ASN A 103 -1.77 -0.91 -2.03
C ASN A 103 -1.99 -2.04 -3.03
N GLN A 104 -3.07 -1.96 -3.79
CA GLN A 104 -3.41 -2.97 -4.80
C GLN A 104 -2.86 -2.58 -6.17
N LEU A 105 -2.27 -3.55 -6.87
CA LEU A 105 -1.97 -3.43 -8.29
C LEU A 105 -3.24 -3.69 -9.11
N LYS A 106 -3.66 -2.71 -9.90
CA LYS A 106 -4.77 -2.83 -10.85
C LYS A 106 -4.21 -2.89 -12.27
N THR A 107 -4.78 -3.76 -13.09
CA THR A 107 -4.43 -3.80 -14.52
C THR A 107 -4.82 -2.49 -15.17
N ASN A 108 -3.91 -1.92 -15.94
CA ASN A 108 -4.18 -0.71 -16.72
C ASN A 108 -5.02 -1.10 -17.95
N ILE A 109 -6.31 -0.77 -17.92
CA ILE A 109 -7.24 -1.07 -19.02
C ILE A 109 -7.17 0.06 -20.03
N PRO A 110 -6.64 -0.17 -21.25
CA PRO A 110 -6.50 0.88 -22.23
C PRO A 110 -7.84 1.27 -22.85
N SER A 111 -8.12 2.56 -22.90
CA SER A 111 -9.27 3.14 -23.61
C SER A 111 -8.82 3.78 -24.94
N GLY A 112 -8.49 2.94 -25.95
CA GLY A 112 -8.11 3.40 -27.27
C GLY A 112 -6.73 2.94 -27.76
N PRO A 113 -6.38 3.20 -29.03
CA PRO A 113 -5.16 2.67 -29.65
C PRO A 113 -3.85 3.17 -28.99
N MET A 114 -3.76 4.45 -28.67
CA MET A 114 -2.58 5.04 -28.02
C MET A 114 -2.43 4.55 -26.58
N ALA A 115 -3.54 4.35 -25.86
CA ALA A 115 -3.54 3.81 -24.50
C ALA A 115 -3.08 2.33 -24.46
N ARG A 116 -3.27 1.56 -25.55
CA ARG A 116 -2.73 0.19 -25.64
C ARG A 116 -1.20 0.15 -25.62
N GLN A 117 -0.54 1.06 -26.31
CA GLN A 117 0.94 1.15 -26.30
C GLN A 117 1.44 1.51 -24.90
N ILE A 118 0.78 2.45 -24.22
CA ILE A 118 1.11 2.82 -22.84
C ILE A 118 0.90 1.64 -21.89
N ALA A 119 -0.19 0.89 -22.01
CA ALA A 119 -0.47 -0.28 -21.19
C ALA A 119 0.52 -1.42 -21.39
N MET A 120 1.14 -1.55 -22.57
CA MET A 120 2.23 -2.53 -22.80
C MET A 120 3.49 -2.17 -22.00
N VAL A 121 3.79 -0.88 -21.84
CA VAL A 121 4.96 -0.41 -21.09
C VAL A 121 4.65 -0.31 -19.58
N THR A 122 3.44 0.12 -19.22
CA THR A 122 2.97 0.26 -17.84
C THR A 122 1.71 -0.57 -17.62
N PRO A 123 1.84 -1.91 -17.46
CA PRO A 123 0.69 -2.82 -17.40
C PRO A 123 -0.14 -2.67 -16.13
N TYR A 124 0.42 -2.04 -15.12
CA TYR A 124 -0.23 -1.87 -13.82
C TYR A 124 -0.33 -0.40 -13.41
N THR A 125 -1.39 -0.10 -12.68
CA THR A 125 -1.62 1.16 -11.98
C THR A 125 -1.99 0.89 -10.53
N THR A 126 -1.94 1.90 -9.68
CA THR A 126 -2.34 1.81 -8.27
C THR A 126 -3.26 2.97 -7.90
N PRO A 127 -4.23 2.76 -7.01
CA PRO A 127 -4.99 3.84 -6.38
C PRO A 127 -4.08 4.89 -5.73
N GLY A 128 -4.58 6.11 -5.58
CA GLY A 128 -3.88 7.21 -4.90
C GLY A 128 -3.24 8.26 -5.80
N GLY A 129 -3.27 8.04 -7.12
CA GLY A 129 -2.83 9.04 -8.10
C GLY A 129 -1.31 9.25 -8.16
N LYS A 130 -0.89 10.23 -8.98
CA LYS A 130 0.54 10.51 -9.23
C LYS A 130 1.29 11.04 -8.01
N ALA A 131 0.60 11.74 -7.08
CA ALA A 131 1.23 12.29 -5.89
C ALA A 131 1.88 11.22 -5.03
N MET A 132 1.21 10.07 -4.84
CA MET A 132 1.77 8.92 -4.12
C MET A 132 3.02 8.39 -4.82
N HIS A 133 3.02 8.34 -6.15
CA HIS A 133 4.20 7.89 -6.90
C HIS A 133 5.44 8.79 -6.65
N TYR A 134 5.24 10.08 -6.48
CA TYR A 134 6.34 11.01 -6.14
C TYR A 134 6.75 10.92 -4.66
N ALA A 135 5.82 10.69 -3.75
CA ALA A 135 6.08 10.65 -2.32
C ALA A 135 6.95 9.46 -1.88
N TYR A 136 6.77 8.26 -2.47
CA TYR A 136 7.50 7.07 -2.08
C TYR A 136 9.02 7.22 -2.20
N SER A 137 9.74 6.84 -1.16
CA SER A 137 11.19 6.62 -1.21
C SER A 137 11.53 5.27 -1.87
N LEU A 138 10.76 4.24 -1.52
CA LEU A 138 10.79 2.92 -2.12
C LEU A 138 9.40 2.54 -2.61
N ARG A 139 9.33 1.86 -3.74
CA ARG A 139 8.12 1.21 -4.24
C ARG A 139 8.43 -0.21 -4.64
N ILE A 140 7.76 -1.14 -3.98
CA ILE A 140 7.96 -2.56 -4.15
C ILE A 140 6.69 -3.16 -4.75
N TRP A 141 6.83 -3.94 -5.81
CA TRP A 141 5.76 -4.72 -6.39
C TRP A 141 5.91 -6.18 -6.02
N LEU A 142 4.87 -6.74 -5.43
CA LEU A 142 4.75 -8.17 -5.18
C LEU A 142 3.79 -8.76 -6.20
N THR A 143 4.30 -9.65 -7.06
CA THR A 143 3.51 -10.27 -8.12
C THR A 143 3.62 -11.78 -8.03
N GLY A 144 2.47 -12.45 -7.92
CA GLY A 144 2.40 -13.92 -7.98
C GLY A 144 2.35 -14.41 -9.43
N ARG A 145 3.06 -15.48 -9.73
CA ARG A 145 2.89 -16.20 -10.99
C ARG A 145 1.70 -17.15 -10.89
N LYS A 146 0.83 -17.12 -11.89
CA LYS A 146 -0.34 -18.01 -11.95
C LYS A 146 -0.04 -19.39 -12.58
N SER A 147 1.22 -19.66 -12.93
CA SER A 147 1.61 -20.95 -13.52
C SER A 147 1.73 -22.04 -12.44
N LYS A 148 1.42 -23.29 -12.79
CA LYS A 148 1.60 -24.44 -11.90
C LYS A 148 3.05 -24.59 -11.41
N SER A 149 4.02 -24.15 -12.21
CA SER A 149 5.46 -24.18 -11.86
C SER A 149 5.86 -23.23 -10.72
N SER A 150 5.00 -22.27 -10.36
CA SER A 150 5.24 -21.35 -9.24
C SER A 150 4.51 -21.75 -7.95
N PHE A 151 3.81 -22.90 -7.95
CA PHE A 151 3.20 -23.41 -6.74
C PHE A 151 4.25 -24.15 -5.90
N VAL A 152 4.24 -23.92 -4.60
CA VAL A 152 4.96 -24.73 -3.62
C VAL A 152 4.03 -25.88 -3.24
N THR A 153 4.48 -27.11 -3.44
CA THR A 153 3.70 -28.29 -3.12
C THR A 153 4.39 -29.12 -2.05
N ASP A 154 3.61 -29.83 -1.24
CA ASP A 154 4.10 -30.83 -0.31
C ASP A 154 4.49 -32.13 -1.04
N GLU A 155 4.96 -33.14 -0.28
CA GLU A 155 5.35 -34.44 -0.81
C GLU A 155 4.19 -35.20 -1.47
N LYS A 156 2.96 -34.87 -1.13
CA LYS A 156 1.72 -35.49 -1.67
C LYS A 156 1.18 -34.72 -2.89
N GLY A 157 1.85 -33.61 -3.30
CA GLY A 157 1.45 -32.80 -4.43
C GLY A 157 0.38 -31.75 -4.12
N PHE A 158 -0.02 -31.57 -2.86
CA PHE A 158 -0.94 -30.51 -2.47
C PHE A 158 -0.22 -29.16 -2.46
N ARG A 159 -0.90 -28.14 -2.95
CA ARG A 159 -0.36 -26.77 -2.93
C ARG A 159 -0.38 -26.24 -1.50
N ILE A 160 0.80 -25.91 -0.98
CA ILE A 160 1.00 -25.32 0.36
C ILE A 160 1.47 -23.86 0.30
N GLY A 161 1.78 -23.35 -0.89
CA GLY A 161 2.24 -21.97 -1.04
C GLY A 161 2.40 -21.53 -2.48
N SER A 162 3.04 -20.40 -2.66
CA SER A 162 3.34 -19.84 -3.96
C SER A 162 4.69 -19.11 -4.00
N GLU A 163 5.32 -19.10 -5.16
CA GLU A 163 6.45 -18.22 -5.42
C GLU A 163 5.95 -16.82 -5.75
N VAL A 164 6.48 -15.82 -5.05
CA VAL A 164 6.20 -14.42 -5.25
C VAL A 164 7.45 -13.74 -5.82
N ARG A 165 7.28 -12.96 -6.87
CA ARG A 165 8.31 -12.07 -7.38
C ARG A 165 8.19 -10.71 -6.71
N CYS A 166 9.25 -10.30 -6.03
CA CYS A 166 9.43 -8.99 -5.46
C CYS A 166 10.27 -8.15 -6.43
N LYS A 167 9.74 -7.01 -6.90
CA LYS A 167 10.46 -6.08 -7.79
C LYS A 167 10.54 -4.71 -7.13
N LEU A 168 11.74 -4.14 -7.04
CA LEU A 168 11.95 -2.75 -6.64
C LEU A 168 11.61 -1.84 -7.82
N GLU A 169 10.37 -1.34 -7.86
CA GLU A 169 9.87 -0.51 -8.97
C GLU A 169 10.42 0.91 -8.95
N LYS A 170 10.61 1.46 -7.74
CA LYS A 170 11.20 2.79 -7.53
C LYS A 170 12.13 2.76 -6.31
N SER A 171 13.22 3.48 -6.40
CA SER A 171 14.15 3.74 -5.28
C SER A 171 14.73 5.14 -5.40
N ARG A 172 14.79 5.85 -4.27
CA ARG A 172 15.58 7.08 -4.13
C ARG A 172 17.00 6.79 -3.65
N PHE A 173 17.28 5.54 -3.21
CA PHE A 173 18.55 5.15 -2.58
C PHE A 173 19.45 4.34 -3.50
N GLY A 174 19.13 4.21 -4.78
CA GLY A 174 19.94 3.47 -5.73
C GLY A 174 19.15 2.96 -6.91
N THR A 175 19.70 1.94 -7.58
CA THR A 175 19.16 1.43 -8.85
C THR A 175 17.82 0.72 -8.65
N ALA A 176 16.75 1.25 -9.27
CA ALA A 176 15.47 0.56 -9.41
C ALA A 176 15.55 -0.61 -10.40
N GLY A 177 14.52 -1.43 -10.46
CA GLY A 177 14.40 -2.57 -11.38
C GLY A 177 14.96 -3.89 -10.85
N ARG A 178 15.71 -3.90 -9.75
CA ARG A 178 16.16 -5.14 -9.10
C ARG A 178 14.96 -5.97 -8.64
N HIS A 179 15.12 -7.29 -8.70
CA HIS A 179 14.06 -8.20 -8.26
C HIS A 179 14.67 -9.45 -7.62
N CYS A 180 13.88 -10.10 -6.77
CA CYS A 180 14.12 -11.43 -6.23
C CYS A 180 12.81 -12.21 -6.19
N ASN A 181 12.91 -13.52 -6.02
CA ASN A 181 11.77 -14.39 -5.81
C ASN A 181 11.87 -15.00 -4.42
N PHE A 182 10.73 -15.19 -3.77
CA PHE A 182 10.65 -15.91 -2.50
C PHE A 182 9.34 -16.73 -2.45
N LYS A 183 9.29 -17.68 -1.54
CA LYS A 183 8.13 -18.56 -1.36
C LYS A 183 7.36 -18.15 -0.10
N ILE A 184 6.05 -18.13 -0.19
CA ILE A 184 5.11 -17.90 0.90
C ILE A 184 4.08 -19.02 0.94
#